data_0280bb392268cea51fda3f18570dbd1c
#
_entry.id   0280bb392268cea51fda3f18570dbd1c
#
_cell.length_a   1.000
_cell.length_b   1.000
_cell.length_c   1.000
_cell.angle_alpha   90.00
_cell.angle_beta   90.00
_cell.angle_gamma   90.00
#
_symmetry.space_group_name_H-M   'P 1'
#
loop_
_entity.id
_entity.type
_entity.pdbx_description
1 polymer ?
#
loop_
_entity_poly.entity_id
_entity_poly.type
_entity_poly.pdbx_seq_one_letter_code
_entity_poly.pdbx_strand_id
1 'polypeptide(L)'
;MLEFQELTVKEGARLRPYYETCDYRLCEYSLGVKLMWRDYLHPWFTEAAGCLIIRNCIEGQYVFDYPILGPEGDAGAALAAIEQYCGDKELPLVLSVVPEDKASQLVLRYPRVTVISERPWKDYLYHTEDLAQFAGRRYSGQRNHINKFRRDYPDAAFVALTDPNDPRLTAFWADYEAEFHKTGPLAKQELALAQEMFSLLDTGWFCAGGMLAEGRLVAVSLAEKCGGTLVNHIEKALYSHAGAYPAIVQAFAACYGGGCDWINREDDARDKGLRTSKLQYLPAALGGKVRLQVGTELDILKRVPSLKTERLTLTALRPSDRDAYNALCLDDDRNRWWGYDYRTGLGDKPLTEDYFLAAAKADFPARRAVNFAVRLKGKLIGEVVLYRPDFRGGFEQGCRIAPEYAGHGYGTEAFAAAADWALYHLGLQRVVAKCFKENEASRRMLSSCMRPNGEDDTYYYFEKLV
;
A
#
# COMPACT_ATOMS: atom_id res chain seq x y z
N MET A 1 -12.01 -9.84 9.24
CA MET A 1 -10.68 -9.87 8.59
C MET A 1 -10.86 -9.49 7.14
N LEU A 2 -9.95 -8.68 6.54
CA LEU A 2 -10.05 -8.32 5.12
C LEU A 2 -9.82 -9.57 4.25
N GLU A 3 -10.73 -9.79 3.30
CA GLU A 3 -10.62 -10.82 2.28
C GLU A 3 -10.44 -10.13 0.92
N PHE A 4 -9.35 -10.47 0.24
CA PHE A 4 -8.99 -9.84 -1.02
C PHE A 4 -9.31 -10.75 -2.19
N GLN A 5 -9.79 -10.16 -3.28
CA GLN A 5 -9.98 -10.81 -4.57
C GLN A 5 -9.17 -10.09 -5.66
N GLU A 6 -8.78 -10.81 -6.70
CA GLU A 6 -7.98 -10.27 -7.79
C GLU A 6 -8.77 -9.20 -8.56
N LEU A 7 -8.11 -8.07 -8.88
CA LEU A 7 -8.71 -7.03 -9.69
C LEU A 7 -8.49 -7.38 -11.18
N THR A 8 -9.57 -7.71 -11.85
CA THR A 8 -9.60 -8.03 -13.29
C THR A 8 -10.57 -7.12 -14.02
N VAL A 9 -10.59 -7.19 -15.35
CA VAL A 9 -11.56 -6.48 -16.18
C VAL A 9 -13.00 -6.79 -15.77
N LYS A 10 -13.29 -8.02 -15.31
CA LYS A 10 -14.64 -8.43 -14.91
C LYS A 10 -15.19 -7.60 -13.73
N GLU A 11 -14.31 -7.16 -12.85
CA GLU A 11 -14.67 -6.39 -11.68
C GLU A 11 -14.81 -4.89 -11.97
N GLY A 12 -14.38 -4.46 -13.16
CA GLY A 12 -14.32 -3.04 -13.51
C GLY A 12 -15.65 -2.30 -13.34
N ALA A 13 -16.77 -2.86 -13.79
CA ALA A 13 -18.09 -2.25 -13.66
C ALA A 13 -18.48 -2.01 -12.19
N ARG A 14 -18.11 -2.93 -11.28
CA ARG A 14 -18.34 -2.81 -9.83
C ARG A 14 -17.46 -1.75 -9.19
N LEU A 15 -16.20 -1.67 -9.62
CA LEU A 15 -15.19 -0.80 -8.98
C LEU A 15 -15.21 0.62 -9.52
N ARG A 16 -15.68 0.81 -10.76
CA ARG A 16 -15.69 2.11 -11.41
C ARG A 16 -16.31 3.25 -10.59
N PRO A 17 -17.43 3.08 -9.88
CA PRO A 17 -18.01 4.16 -9.07
C PRO A 17 -17.06 4.77 -8.05
N TYR A 18 -16.12 3.99 -7.49
CA TYR A 18 -15.09 4.51 -6.59
C TYR A 18 -14.10 5.41 -7.31
N TYR A 19 -13.68 5.02 -8.51
CA TYR A 19 -12.73 5.81 -9.31
C TYR A 19 -13.38 7.07 -9.90
N GLU A 20 -14.64 6.98 -10.33
CA GLU A 20 -15.40 8.13 -10.88
C GLU A 20 -15.60 9.26 -9.87
N THR A 21 -15.64 8.95 -8.59
CA THR A 21 -15.79 9.94 -7.50
C THR A 21 -14.45 10.29 -6.83
N CYS A 22 -13.36 9.63 -7.18
CA CYS A 22 -12.05 9.83 -6.57
C CYS A 22 -11.41 11.15 -7.03
N ASP A 23 -11.15 12.07 -6.09
CA ASP A 23 -10.56 13.39 -6.38
C ASP A 23 -9.09 13.52 -5.90
N TYR A 24 -8.33 12.41 -5.90
CA TYR A 24 -6.92 12.46 -5.52
C TYR A 24 -6.00 12.97 -6.64
N ARG A 25 -6.48 13.07 -7.87
CA ARG A 25 -5.78 13.59 -9.06
C ARG A 25 -4.49 12.85 -9.43
N LEU A 26 -4.32 11.64 -8.93
CA LEU A 26 -3.15 10.81 -9.18
C LEU A 26 -3.53 9.63 -10.08
N CYS A 27 -2.65 9.29 -11.03
CA CYS A 27 -2.94 8.27 -12.03
C CYS A 27 -3.17 6.88 -11.44
N GLU A 28 -2.54 6.53 -10.32
CA GLU A 28 -2.78 5.24 -9.64
C GLU A 28 -4.19 5.09 -9.06
N TYR A 29 -4.92 6.20 -8.92
CA TYR A 29 -6.32 6.23 -8.50
C TYR A 29 -7.28 6.28 -9.69
N SER A 30 -6.93 5.49 -10.70
CA SER A 30 -7.71 5.25 -11.91
C SER A 30 -7.82 3.74 -12.17
N LEU A 31 -8.93 3.30 -12.73
CA LEU A 31 -9.12 1.90 -13.10
C LEU A 31 -8.15 1.51 -14.23
N GLY A 32 -7.92 2.42 -15.17
CA GLY A 32 -7.03 2.21 -16.31
C GLY A 32 -5.62 1.85 -15.91
N VAL A 33 -5.03 2.56 -14.94
CA VAL A 33 -3.68 2.21 -14.44
C VAL A 33 -3.67 0.83 -13.78
N LYS A 34 -4.70 0.46 -13.02
CA LYS A 34 -4.76 -0.87 -12.39
C LYS A 34 -4.85 -1.99 -13.41
N LEU A 35 -5.63 -1.79 -14.48
CA LEU A 35 -5.76 -2.79 -15.55
C LEU A 35 -4.52 -2.83 -16.46
N MET A 36 -4.00 -1.67 -16.86
CA MET A 36 -2.85 -1.57 -17.75
C MET A 36 -1.58 -2.16 -17.13
N TRP A 37 -1.34 -1.95 -15.84
CA TRP A 37 -0.13 -2.39 -15.15
C TRP A 37 -0.36 -3.62 -14.25
N ARG A 38 -1.43 -4.39 -14.49
CA ARG A 38 -1.82 -5.53 -13.64
C ARG A 38 -0.73 -6.59 -13.49
N ASP A 39 0.03 -6.86 -14.56
CA ASP A 39 1.11 -7.86 -14.54
C ASP A 39 2.33 -7.41 -13.71
N TYR A 40 2.46 -6.13 -13.46
CA TYR A 40 3.49 -5.55 -12.59
C TYR A 40 2.99 -5.31 -11.17
N LEU A 41 1.79 -4.77 -11.04
CA LEU A 41 1.20 -4.40 -9.75
C LEU A 41 0.56 -5.59 -9.03
N HIS A 42 0.09 -6.59 -9.78
CA HIS A 42 -0.73 -7.69 -9.26
C HIS A 42 -1.79 -7.18 -8.27
N PRO A 43 -2.74 -6.33 -8.74
CA PRO A 43 -3.68 -5.66 -7.88
C PRO A 43 -4.78 -6.60 -7.38
N TRP A 44 -5.01 -6.59 -6.08
CA TRP A 44 -6.12 -7.23 -5.39
C TRP A 44 -6.92 -6.17 -4.67
N PHE A 45 -8.21 -6.38 -4.48
CA PHE A 45 -9.08 -5.42 -3.82
C PHE A 45 -9.98 -6.07 -2.78
N THR A 46 -10.46 -5.24 -1.88
CA THR A 46 -11.56 -5.53 -0.95
C THR A 46 -12.30 -4.23 -0.63
N GLU A 47 -13.51 -4.36 -0.10
CA GLU A 47 -14.32 -3.23 0.36
C GLU A 47 -14.50 -3.32 1.87
N ALA A 48 -14.16 -2.25 2.58
CA ALA A 48 -14.33 -2.15 4.02
C ALA A 48 -14.50 -0.69 4.43
N ALA A 49 -15.31 -0.44 5.47
CA ALA A 49 -15.59 0.89 6.00
C ALA A 49 -16.05 1.89 4.91
N GLY A 50 -16.84 1.42 3.94
CA GLY A 50 -17.30 2.26 2.82
C GLY A 50 -16.21 2.69 1.85
N CYS A 51 -15.00 2.09 1.92
CA CYS A 51 -13.86 2.38 1.07
C CYS A 51 -13.49 1.18 0.19
N LEU A 52 -12.94 1.46 -0.98
CA LEU A 52 -12.21 0.49 -1.78
C LEU A 52 -10.75 0.48 -1.32
N ILE A 53 -10.27 -0.70 -0.94
CA ILE A 53 -8.89 -0.95 -0.50
C ILE A 53 -8.19 -1.77 -1.58
N ILE A 54 -7.12 -1.22 -2.14
CA ILE A 54 -6.26 -1.90 -3.11
C ILE A 54 -4.99 -2.39 -2.43
N ARG A 55 -4.70 -3.66 -2.62
CA ARG A 55 -3.44 -4.31 -2.23
C ARG A 55 -2.70 -4.74 -3.49
N ASN A 56 -1.52 -4.22 -3.71
CA ASN A 56 -0.64 -4.63 -4.79
C ASN A 56 0.41 -5.62 -4.26
N CYS A 57 1.00 -6.42 -5.16
CA CYS A 57 2.17 -7.25 -4.87
C CYS A 57 3.31 -6.84 -5.82
N ILE A 58 4.23 -6.02 -5.34
CA ILE A 58 5.35 -5.49 -6.12
C ILE A 58 6.63 -6.17 -5.63
N GLU A 59 7.34 -6.86 -6.52
CA GLU A 59 8.58 -7.59 -6.19
C GLU A 59 8.42 -8.55 -5.00
N GLY A 60 7.25 -9.19 -4.88
CA GLY A 60 6.93 -10.12 -3.79
C GLY A 60 6.54 -9.45 -2.47
N GLN A 61 6.50 -8.13 -2.40
CA GLN A 61 6.06 -7.37 -1.23
C GLN A 61 4.61 -6.93 -1.40
N TYR A 62 3.76 -7.22 -0.41
CA TYR A 62 2.42 -6.63 -0.33
C TYR A 62 2.51 -5.17 0.10
N VAL A 63 1.84 -4.32 -0.67
CA VAL A 63 1.75 -2.89 -0.42
C VAL A 63 0.31 -2.43 -0.68
N PHE A 64 -0.13 -1.37 0.00
CA PHE A 64 -1.50 -0.87 -0.12
C PHE A 64 -1.49 0.53 -0.70
N ASP A 65 -2.51 0.86 -1.48
CA ASP A 65 -2.78 2.26 -1.80
C ASP A 65 -3.54 2.91 -0.64
N TYR A 66 -3.51 4.23 -0.53
CA TYR A 66 -4.38 4.94 0.39
C TYR A 66 -5.85 4.67 0.00
N PRO A 67 -6.76 4.38 0.93
CA PRO A 67 -8.12 3.96 0.61
C PRO A 67 -8.87 4.94 -0.30
N ILE A 68 -9.59 4.43 -1.30
CA ILE A 68 -10.49 5.22 -2.14
C ILE A 68 -11.84 5.29 -1.44
N LEU A 69 -12.31 6.49 -1.17
CA LEU A 69 -13.56 6.73 -0.45
C LEU A 69 -14.77 6.48 -1.35
N GLY A 70 -15.70 5.65 -0.88
CA GLY A 70 -17.09 5.68 -1.37
C GLY A 70 -17.88 6.81 -0.69
N PRO A 71 -19.18 6.95 -0.99
CA PRO A 71 -20.02 8.04 -0.47
C PRO A 71 -20.05 8.15 1.07
N GLU A 72 -19.96 7.03 1.77
CA GLU A 72 -19.93 6.96 3.25
C GLU A 72 -18.61 6.40 3.76
N GLY A 73 -17.54 6.60 2.98
CA GLY A 73 -16.22 6.02 3.26
C GLY A 73 -15.50 6.67 4.44
N ASP A 74 -14.99 5.85 5.36
CA ASP A 74 -14.12 6.26 6.47
C ASP A 74 -12.69 5.74 6.24
N ALA A 75 -11.81 6.61 5.76
CA ALA A 75 -10.40 6.27 5.55
C ALA A 75 -9.70 5.85 6.83
N GLY A 76 -10.06 6.42 7.98
CA GLY A 76 -9.48 6.08 9.27
C GLY A 76 -9.80 4.64 9.70
N ALA A 77 -11.05 4.22 9.52
CA ALA A 77 -11.50 2.86 9.77
C ALA A 77 -10.93 1.87 8.74
N ALA A 78 -10.85 2.26 7.45
CA ALA A 78 -10.22 1.44 6.41
C ALA A 78 -8.74 1.21 6.69
N LEU A 79 -8.00 2.24 7.12
CA LEU A 79 -6.60 2.11 7.53
C LEU A 79 -6.46 1.21 8.76
N ALA A 80 -7.37 1.31 9.75
CA ALA A 80 -7.36 0.42 10.90
C ALA A 80 -7.57 -1.06 10.49
N ALA A 81 -8.42 -1.31 9.50
CA ALA A 81 -8.61 -2.65 8.95
C ALA A 81 -7.35 -3.18 8.22
N ILE A 82 -6.62 -2.31 7.49
CA ILE A 82 -5.32 -2.65 6.87
C ILE A 82 -4.27 -2.95 7.95
N GLU A 83 -4.17 -2.12 9.00
CA GLU A 83 -3.28 -2.33 10.14
C GLU A 83 -3.53 -3.69 10.80
N GLN A 84 -4.81 -3.98 11.09
CA GLN A 84 -5.22 -5.27 11.67
C GLN A 84 -4.84 -6.43 10.75
N TYR A 85 -5.10 -6.32 9.45
CA TYR A 85 -4.74 -7.33 8.45
C TYR A 85 -3.23 -7.57 8.42
N CYS A 86 -2.42 -6.50 8.41
CA CYS A 86 -0.96 -6.61 8.43
C CYS A 86 -0.47 -7.26 9.72
N GLY A 87 -1.03 -6.89 10.87
CA GLY A 87 -0.69 -7.48 12.17
C GLY A 87 -1.03 -8.98 12.23
N ASP A 88 -2.24 -9.37 11.80
CA ASP A 88 -2.69 -10.77 11.82
C ASP A 88 -1.90 -11.67 10.86
N LYS A 89 -1.39 -11.12 9.77
CA LYS A 89 -0.60 -11.82 8.75
C LYS A 89 0.91 -11.65 8.92
N GLU A 90 1.34 -10.95 9.96
CA GLU A 90 2.75 -10.61 10.21
C GLU A 90 3.42 -9.93 9.00
N LEU A 91 2.69 -9.05 8.32
CA LEU A 91 3.15 -8.32 7.14
C LEU A 91 3.64 -6.92 7.50
N PRO A 92 4.66 -6.40 6.81
CA PRO A 92 4.99 -4.98 6.89
C PRO A 92 3.82 -4.10 6.45
N LEU A 93 3.59 -3.00 7.14
CA LEU A 93 2.62 -2.00 6.71
C LEU A 93 3.29 -1.00 5.78
N VAL A 94 2.98 -1.09 4.49
CA VAL A 94 3.51 -0.19 3.46
C VAL A 94 2.36 0.38 2.65
N LEU A 95 2.22 1.70 2.67
CA LEU A 95 1.31 2.42 1.78
C LEU A 95 2.12 2.89 0.57
N SER A 96 1.91 2.27 -0.59
CA SER A 96 2.73 2.51 -1.80
C SER A 96 2.43 3.82 -2.47
N VAL A 97 1.17 4.24 -2.48
CA VAL A 97 0.72 5.50 -3.04
C VAL A 97 -0.18 6.19 -2.03
N VAL A 98 0.27 7.34 -1.57
CA VAL A 98 -0.50 8.23 -0.67
C VAL A 98 -0.50 9.62 -1.28
N PRO A 99 -1.67 10.25 -1.47
CA PRO A 99 -1.73 11.66 -1.85
C PRO A 99 -0.95 12.54 -0.86
N GLU A 100 -0.13 13.46 -1.35
CA GLU A 100 0.79 14.24 -0.53
C GLU A 100 0.05 15.08 0.55
N ASP A 101 -1.18 15.52 0.26
CA ASP A 101 -2.05 16.22 1.23
C ASP A 101 -2.55 15.32 2.38
N LYS A 102 -2.57 13.99 2.21
CA LYS A 102 -2.93 13.03 3.26
C LYS A 102 -1.73 12.60 4.12
N ALA A 103 -0.50 12.81 3.63
CA ALA A 103 0.71 12.31 4.27
C ALA A 103 0.90 12.85 5.70
N SER A 104 0.59 14.12 5.95
CA SER A 104 0.75 14.74 7.28
C SER A 104 -0.11 14.07 8.35
N GLN A 105 -1.35 13.69 8.02
CA GLN A 105 -2.24 12.98 8.94
C GLN A 105 -1.71 11.58 9.27
N LEU A 106 -1.12 10.89 8.27
CA LEU A 106 -0.54 9.57 8.46
C LEU A 106 0.76 9.61 9.27
N VAL A 107 1.57 10.66 9.11
CA VAL A 107 2.75 10.88 9.95
C VAL A 107 2.36 11.09 11.41
N LEU A 108 1.23 11.75 11.68
CA LEU A 108 0.70 11.88 13.04
C LEU A 108 0.10 10.56 13.58
N ARG A 109 -0.43 9.72 12.69
CA ARG A 109 -1.03 8.43 13.05
C ARG A 109 0.03 7.39 13.43
N TYR A 110 1.19 7.42 12.77
CA TYR A 110 2.23 6.39 12.92
C TYR A 110 3.49 6.98 13.56
N PRO A 111 3.82 6.61 14.82
CA PRO A 111 5.01 7.13 15.51
C PRO A 111 6.34 6.78 14.79
N ARG A 112 6.34 5.70 14.03
CA ARG A 112 7.49 5.21 13.26
C ARG A 112 7.14 5.09 11.80
N VAL A 113 7.36 6.13 11.02
CA VAL A 113 7.07 6.14 9.59
C VAL A 113 8.22 6.78 8.81
N THR A 114 8.59 6.14 7.71
CA THR A 114 9.49 6.70 6.71
C THR A 114 8.67 7.17 5.52
N VAL A 115 8.83 8.44 5.16
CA VAL A 115 8.17 9.06 4.01
C VAL A 115 9.16 9.13 2.86
N ILE A 116 8.81 8.54 1.71
CA ILE A 116 9.62 8.52 0.50
C ILE A 116 8.87 9.28 -0.58
N SER A 117 9.47 10.33 -1.11
CA SER A 117 8.95 11.12 -2.23
C SER A 117 10.00 11.22 -3.31
N GLU A 118 9.63 10.84 -4.53
CA GLU A 118 10.54 10.89 -5.67
C GLU A 118 9.96 11.76 -6.78
N ARG A 119 10.76 12.68 -7.30
CA ARG A 119 10.36 13.59 -8.38
C ARG A 119 9.84 12.85 -9.63
N PRO A 120 10.44 11.72 -10.07
CA PRO A 120 9.98 11.00 -11.26
C PRO A 120 8.60 10.36 -11.13
N TRP A 121 8.10 10.18 -9.92
CA TRP A 121 6.77 9.63 -9.65
C TRP A 121 5.65 10.67 -9.63
N LYS A 122 6.00 11.97 -9.61
CA LYS A 122 4.98 13.03 -9.57
C LYS A 122 4.31 13.17 -10.92
N ASP A 123 2.99 13.13 -10.91
CA ASP A 123 2.17 13.26 -12.11
C ASP A 123 2.19 14.68 -12.64
N TYR A 124 2.10 14.83 -13.96
CA TYR A 124 2.02 16.12 -14.62
C TYR A 124 0.56 16.55 -14.76
N LEU A 125 0.17 17.57 -14.01
CA LEU A 125 -1.19 18.11 -13.97
C LEU A 125 -1.27 19.41 -14.79
N TYR A 126 -2.26 19.48 -15.65
CA TYR A 126 -2.52 20.64 -16.51
C TYR A 126 -3.96 21.11 -16.28
N HIS A 127 -4.19 22.42 -16.38
CA HIS A 127 -5.55 22.90 -16.51
C HIS A 127 -6.13 22.45 -17.85
N THR A 128 -7.35 21.94 -17.83
CA THR A 128 -8.03 21.45 -19.05
C THR A 128 -8.11 22.53 -20.12
N GLU A 129 -8.44 23.76 -19.73
CA GLU A 129 -8.54 24.89 -20.64
C GLU A 129 -7.20 25.20 -21.33
N ASP A 130 -6.08 25.11 -20.61
CA ASP A 130 -4.75 25.36 -21.17
C ASP A 130 -4.42 24.39 -22.31
N LEU A 131 -4.70 23.09 -22.13
CA LEU A 131 -4.44 22.10 -23.17
C LEU A 131 -5.48 22.17 -24.32
N ALA A 132 -6.74 22.43 -23.99
CA ALA A 132 -7.81 22.52 -24.99
C ALA A 132 -7.62 23.73 -25.95
N GLN A 133 -7.07 24.85 -25.47
CA GLN A 133 -6.97 26.09 -26.26
C GLN A 133 -5.55 26.44 -26.67
N PHE A 134 -4.53 26.07 -25.89
CA PHE A 134 -3.16 26.55 -25.96
C PHE A 134 -3.10 28.09 -26.09
N ALA A 135 -3.90 28.79 -25.30
CA ALA A 135 -4.03 30.23 -25.34
C ALA A 135 -2.77 30.97 -24.87
N GLY A 136 -2.58 32.19 -25.34
CA GLY A 136 -1.50 33.06 -24.92
C GLY A 136 -0.14 32.79 -25.53
N ARG A 137 0.84 33.71 -25.28
CA ARG A 137 2.17 33.68 -25.87
C ARG A 137 2.99 32.45 -25.48
N ARG A 138 2.78 31.95 -24.26
CA ARG A 138 3.51 30.78 -23.70
C ARG A 138 3.34 29.49 -24.50
N TYR A 139 2.19 29.34 -25.18
CA TYR A 139 1.88 28.19 -26.04
C TYR A 139 2.08 28.41 -27.53
N SER A 140 2.79 29.47 -27.92
CA SER A 140 3.03 29.79 -29.36
C SER A 140 3.73 28.62 -30.08
N GLY A 141 4.63 27.90 -29.42
CA GLY A 141 5.31 26.72 -29.96
C GLY A 141 4.33 25.64 -30.37
N GLN A 142 3.44 25.23 -29.47
CA GLN A 142 2.41 24.21 -29.72
C GLN A 142 1.49 24.63 -30.86
N ARG A 143 0.99 25.88 -30.83
CA ARG A 143 0.16 26.38 -31.93
C ARG A 143 0.89 26.39 -33.27
N ASN A 144 2.18 26.74 -33.32
CA ASN A 144 2.97 26.69 -34.53
C ASN A 144 3.09 25.26 -35.09
N HIS A 145 3.31 24.27 -34.24
CA HIS A 145 3.31 22.86 -34.66
C HIS A 145 1.95 22.40 -35.16
N ILE A 146 0.86 22.77 -34.50
CA ILE A 146 -0.51 22.46 -34.95
C ILE A 146 -0.84 23.15 -36.28
N ASN A 147 -0.50 24.42 -36.39
CA ASN A 147 -0.75 25.16 -37.62
C ASN A 147 0.07 24.60 -38.81
N LYS A 148 1.31 24.15 -38.55
CA LYS A 148 2.09 23.42 -39.54
C LYS A 148 1.40 22.12 -39.93
N PHE A 149 1.00 21.32 -38.99
CA PHE A 149 0.29 20.04 -39.22
C PHE A 149 -0.97 20.26 -40.07
N ARG A 150 -1.84 21.22 -39.70
CA ARG A 150 -3.06 21.54 -40.44
C ARG A 150 -2.80 22.07 -41.89
N ARG A 151 -1.67 22.74 -42.09
CA ARG A 151 -1.27 23.17 -43.41
C ARG A 151 -0.75 22.02 -44.27
N ASP A 152 0.06 21.15 -43.67
CA ASP A 152 0.65 20.00 -44.36
C ASP A 152 -0.42 18.91 -44.63
N TYR A 153 -1.47 18.82 -43.79
CA TYR A 153 -2.60 17.88 -43.87
C TYR A 153 -3.95 18.64 -43.77
N PRO A 154 -4.43 19.23 -44.86
CA PRO A 154 -5.66 20.05 -44.83
C PRO A 154 -6.95 19.27 -44.52
N ASP A 155 -6.93 17.95 -44.70
CA ASP A 155 -8.01 17.02 -44.41
C ASP A 155 -7.97 16.53 -42.95
N ALA A 156 -6.99 17.00 -42.15
CA ALA A 156 -6.83 16.54 -40.80
C ALA A 156 -8.07 16.82 -39.92
N ALA A 157 -8.58 15.77 -39.26
CA ALA A 157 -9.76 15.86 -38.41
C ALA A 157 -9.61 14.99 -37.16
N PHE A 158 -10.19 15.46 -36.06
CA PHE A 158 -10.34 14.63 -34.85
C PHE A 158 -11.56 13.75 -34.99
N VAL A 159 -11.43 12.48 -34.59
CA VAL A 159 -12.54 11.51 -34.53
C VAL A 159 -12.59 10.83 -33.17
N ALA A 160 -13.79 10.65 -32.64
CA ALA A 160 -14.01 9.80 -31.50
C ALA A 160 -13.83 8.33 -31.90
N LEU A 161 -13.22 7.54 -31.01
CA LEU A 161 -13.03 6.11 -31.20
C LEU A 161 -13.85 5.39 -30.10
N THR A 162 -14.83 4.62 -30.53
CA THR A 162 -15.76 3.90 -29.63
C THR A 162 -15.86 2.41 -29.91
N ASP A 163 -15.36 1.98 -31.07
CA ASP A 163 -15.35 0.59 -31.50
C ASP A 163 -13.93 0.02 -31.34
N PRO A 164 -13.72 -1.00 -30.49
CA PRO A 164 -12.42 -1.66 -30.35
C PRO A 164 -11.95 -2.35 -31.65
N ASN A 165 -12.88 -2.67 -32.56
CA ASN A 165 -12.60 -3.34 -33.82
C ASN A 165 -12.48 -2.36 -35.01
N ASP A 166 -12.37 -1.05 -34.75
CA ASP A 166 -12.19 -0.07 -35.80
C ASP A 166 -10.94 -0.40 -36.66
N PRO A 167 -11.09 -0.69 -37.95
CA PRO A 167 -9.95 -1.09 -38.79
C PRO A 167 -8.85 -0.02 -38.89
N ARG A 168 -9.20 1.23 -38.63
CA ARG A 168 -8.21 2.33 -38.60
C ARG A 168 -7.26 2.20 -37.39
N LEU A 169 -7.72 1.65 -36.25
CA LEU A 169 -6.86 1.34 -35.10
C LEU A 169 -5.85 0.25 -35.42
N THR A 170 -6.28 -0.80 -36.06
CA THR A 170 -5.37 -1.90 -36.48
C THR A 170 -4.29 -1.36 -37.44
N ALA A 171 -4.68 -0.55 -38.42
CA ALA A 171 -3.72 0.09 -39.31
C ALA A 171 -2.76 1.03 -38.59
N PHE A 172 -3.28 1.86 -37.66
CA PHE A 172 -2.45 2.77 -36.85
C PHE A 172 -1.39 2.04 -36.07
N TRP A 173 -1.77 0.94 -35.40
CA TRP A 173 -0.82 0.19 -34.58
C TRP A 173 0.27 -0.47 -35.43
N ALA A 174 -0.06 -0.99 -36.60
CA ALA A 174 0.93 -1.52 -37.54
C ALA A 174 1.92 -0.43 -38.04
N ASP A 175 1.41 0.75 -38.38
CA ASP A 175 2.23 1.89 -38.81
C ASP A 175 3.11 2.38 -37.61
N TYR A 176 2.55 2.44 -36.39
CA TYR A 176 3.27 2.85 -35.19
C TYR A 176 4.39 1.89 -34.84
N GLU A 177 4.14 0.56 -34.90
CA GLU A 177 5.16 -0.47 -34.67
C GLU A 177 6.31 -0.37 -35.70
N ALA A 178 6.01 -0.09 -36.94
CA ALA A 178 7.03 0.09 -37.99
C ALA A 178 7.95 1.31 -37.71
N GLU A 179 7.41 2.35 -37.10
CA GLU A 179 8.17 3.55 -36.69
C GLU A 179 8.77 3.44 -35.27
N PHE A 180 8.46 2.37 -34.52
CA PHE A 180 8.84 2.25 -33.12
C PHE A 180 10.27 1.78 -32.95
N HIS A 181 11.13 2.68 -32.51
CA HIS A 181 12.58 2.42 -32.40
C HIS A 181 13.04 1.98 -30.98
N LYS A 182 12.16 1.99 -29.97
CA LYS A 182 12.50 1.55 -28.62
C LYS A 182 12.58 0.01 -28.55
N THR A 183 13.72 -0.51 -28.16
CA THR A 183 14.00 -1.97 -28.17
C THR A 183 13.90 -2.64 -26.79
N GLY A 184 13.75 -1.87 -25.71
CA GLY A 184 13.68 -2.38 -24.35
C GLY A 184 12.43 -3.25 -24.09
N PRO A 185 12.53 -4.31 -23.24
CA PRO A 185 11.39 -5.19 -22.93
C PRO A 185 10.18 -4.41 -22.40
N LEU A 186 10.41 -3.46 -21.50
CA LEU A 186 9.35 -2.64 -20.90
C LEU A 186 8.62 -1.79 -21.96
N ALA A 187 9.33 -1.23 -22.93
CA ALA A 187 8.72 -0.41 -23.98
C ALA A 187 7.84 -1.24 -24.93
N LYS A 188 8.22 -2.49 -25.20
CA LYS A 188 7.41 -3.43 -26.00
C LYS A 188 6.18 -3.89 -25.22
N GLN A 189 6.34 -4.16 -23.92
CA GLN A 189 5.23 -4.50 -23.04
C GLN A 189 4.23 -3.34 -22.95
N GLU A 190 4.70 -2.11 -22.73
CA GLU A 190 3.84 -0.92 -22.72
C GLU A 190 3.04 -0.75 -24.02
N LEU A 191 3.65 -1.04 -25.16
CA LEU A 191 2.95 -0.96 -26.45
C LEU A 191 1.83 -2.01 -26.55
N ALA A 192 2.10 -3.25 -26.16
CA ALA A 192 1.09 -4.31 -26.15
C ALA A 192 -0.06 -3.99 -25.20
N LEU A 193 0.25 -3.47 -24.01
CA LEU A 193 -0.74 -3.04 -23.00
C LEU A 193 -1.56 -1.84 -23.53
N ALA A 194 -0.93 -0.89 -24.24
CA ALA A 194 -1.65 0.21 -24.84
C ALA A 194 -2.66 -0.28 -25.89
N GLN A 195 -2.28 -1.23 -26.74
CA GLN A 195 -3.20 -1.86 -27.72
C GLN A 195 -4.35 -2.57 -27.00
N GLU A 196 -4.06 -3.33 -25.93
CA GLU A 196 -5.07 -4.02 -25.14
C GLU A 196 -6.08 -3.07 -24.51
N MET A 197 -5.64 -1.91 -24.00
CA MET A 197 -6.55 -0.93 -23.42
C MET A 197 -7.60 -0.42 -24.42
N PHE A 198 -7.24 -0.30 -25.69
CA PHE A 198 -8.23 0.03 -26.72
C PHE A 198 -9.24 -1.07 -26.98
N SER A 199 -8.97 -2.34 -26.63
CA SER A 199 -9.94 -3.41 -26.70
C SER A 199 -11.10 -3.27 -25.71
N LEU A 200 -10.96 -2.38 -24.70
CA LEU A 200 -11.96 -2.13 -23.67
C LEU A 200 -12.90 -0.95 -24.01
N LEU A 201 -12.85 -0.40 -25.22
CA LEU A 201 -13.67 0.76 -25.61
C LEU A 201 -15.18 0.50 -25.54
N ASP A 202 -15.61 -0.72 -25.81
CA ASP A 202 -17.01 -1.13 -25.75
C ASP A 202 -17.57 -1.18 -24.33
N THR A 203 -16.71 -1.17 -23.31
CA THR A 203 -17.14 -1.08 -21.91
C THR A 203 -17.71 0.28 -21.54
N GLY A 204 -17.39 1.33 -22.32
CA GLY A 204 -17.76 2.72 -22.03
C GLY A 204 -17.02 3.32 -20.84
N TRP A 205 -15.95 2.66 -20.34
CA TRP A 205 -15.16 3.17 -19.20
C TRP A 205 -14.15 4.24 -19.61
N PHE A 206 -13.72 4.18 -20.88
CA PHE A 206 -12.66 5.03 -21.42
C PHE A 206 -13.19 5.97 -22.51
N CYS A 207 -12.60 7.15 -22.56
CA CYS A 207 -12.73 8.06 -23.68
C CYS A 207 -11.54 7.81 -24.61
N ALA A 208 -11.79 7.63 -25.90
CA ALA A 208 -10.71 7.51 -26.88
C ALA A 208 -10.98 8.35 -28.12
N GLY A 209 -9.90 8.81 -28.74
CA GLY A 209 -9.98 9.60 -29.97
C GLY A 209 -8.70 9.51 -30.78
N GLY A 210 -8.80 9.87 -32.04
CA GLY A 210 -7.69 9.86 -32.97
C GLY A 210 -7.65 11.10 -33.88
N MET A 211 -6.47 11.42 -34.36
CA MET A 211 -6.25 12.38 -35.44
C MET A 211 -6.18 11.66 -36.77
N LEU A 212 -7.03 12.02 -37.69
CA LEU A 212 -6.95 11.60 -39.09
C LEU A 212 -6.07 12.57 -39.88
N ALA A 213 -5.28 12.04 -40.77
CA ALA A 213 -4.63 12.76 -41.87
C ALA A 213 -4.49 11.80 -43.07
N GLU A 214 -4.74 12.28 -44.28
CA GLU A 214 -4.73 11.46 -45.51
C GLU A 214 -5.63 10.21 -45.42
N GLY A 215 -6.77 10.34 -44.72
CA GLY A 215 -7.75 9.26 -44.48
C GLY A 215 -7.33 8.18 -43.49
N ARG A 216 -6.19 8.32 -42.79
CA ARG A 216 -5.66 7.35 -41.82
C ARG A 216 -5.51 7.96 -40.44
N LEU A 217 -5.55 7.13 -39.39
CA LEU A 217 -5.17 7.58 -38.05
C LEU A 217 -3.66 7.79 -37.98
N VAL A 218 -3.25 8.97 -37.53
CA VAL A 218 -1.84 9.36 -37.35
C VAL A 218 -1.49 9.66 -35.90
N ALA A 219 -2.50 9.78 -35.04
CA ALA A 219 -2.33 9.82 -33.59
C ALA A 219 -3.58 9.28 -32.89
N VAL A 220 -3.40 8.72 -31.71
CA VAL A 220 -4.48 8.22 -30.84
C VAL A 220 -4.24 8.64 -29.39
N SER A 221 -5.32 8.79 -28.64
CA SER A 221 -5.30 9.05 -27.21
C SER A 221 -6.43 8.29 -26.52
N LEU A 222 -6.18 7.82 -25.27
CA LEU A 222 -7.15 7.11 -24.43
C LEU A 222 -7.01 7.63 -23.00
N ALA A 223 -8.16 7.93 -22.38
CA ALA A 223 -8.25 8.45 -21.01
C ALA A 223 -9.50 7.96 -20.30
N GLU A 224 -9.57 8.19 -19.00
CA GLU A 224 -10.77 8.03 -18.19
C GLU A 224 -11.02 9.25 -17.30
N LYS A 225 -12.26 9.42 -16.84
CA LYS A 225 -12.63 10.49 -15.89
C LYS A 225 -12.63 9.94 -14.47
N CYS A 226 -11.83 10.57 -13.60
CA CYS A 226 -11.74 10.27 -12.17
C CYS A 226 -12.00 11.57 -11.39
N GLY A 227 -13.17 11.68 -10.74
CA GLY A 227 -13.58 12.94 -10.12
C GLY A 227 -13.56 14.10 -11.12
N GLY A 228 -12.95 15.20 -10.73
CA GLY A 228 -12.73 16.38 -11.58
C GLY A 228 -11.48 16.32 -12.47
N THR A 229 -10.93 15.13 -12.73
CA THR A 229 -9.69 14.94 -13.49
C THR A 229 -9.88 13.99 -14.66
N LEU A 230 -9.45 14.38 -15.85
CA LEU A 230 -9.27 13.48 -17.00
C LEU A 230 -7.86 12.88 -16.93
N VAL A 231 -7.77 11.58 -16.62
CA VAL A 231 -6.50 10.85 -16.55
C VAL A 231 -6.19 10.24 -17.90
N ASN A 232 -5.14 10.72 -18.53
CA ASN A 232 -4.74 10.32 -19.87
C ASN A 232 -3.64 9.25 -19.82
N HIS A 233 -4.03 8.01 -20.14
CA HIS A 233 -3.17 6.83 -20.06
C HIS A 233 -2.31 6.64 -21.30
N ILE A 234 -2.86 6.95 -22.47
CA ILE A 234 -2.22 6.66 -23.76
C ILE A 234 -2.29 7.88 -24.65
N GLU A 235 -1.13 8.30 -25.11
CA GLU A 235 -0.97 9.25 -26.21
C GLU A 235 0.13 8.74 -27.13
N LYS A 236 -0.21 8.40 -28.35
CA LYS A 236 0.73 7.93 -29.37
C LYS A 236 0.49 8.68 -30.67
N ALA A 237 1.57 9.04 -31.37
CA ALA A 237 1.49 9.66 -32.67
C ALA A 237 2.65 9.17 -33.55
N LEU A 238 2.39 9.05 -34.87
CA LEU A 238 3.40 8.68 -35.85
C LEU A 238 4.46 9.77 -35.97
N TYR A 239 5.73 9.40 -35.92
CA TYR A 239 6.85 10.35 -36.05
C TYR A 239 6.92 10.99 -37.44
N SER A 240 6.47 10.27 -38.47
CA SER A 240 6.35 10.75 -39.84
C SER A 240 5.42 11.94 -39.97
N HIS A 241 4.49 12.18 -39.02
CA HIS A 241 3.49 13.26 -39.10
C HIS A 241 3.81 14.37 -38.08
N ALA A 242 4.74 15.25 -38.46
CA ALA A 242 5.21 16.32 -37.58
C ALA A 242 4.06 17.25 -37.14
N GLY A 243 3.83 17.38 -35.84
CA GLY A 243 2.76 18.18 -35.24
C GLY A 243 1.48 17.41 -34.92
N ALA A 244 1.39 16.11 -35.25
CA ALA A 244 0.25 15.28 -34.89
C ALA A 244 0.10 15.16 -33.35
N TYR A 245 1.23 15.10 -32.62
CA TYR A 245 1.21 15.01 -31.15
C TYR A 245 0.51 16.21 -30.49
N PRO A 246 0.94 17.49 -30.68
CA PRO A 246 0.21 18.60 -30.08
C PRO A 246 -1.20 18.77 -30.66
N ALA A 247 -1.47 18.28 -31.87
CA ALA A 247 -2.82 18.32 -32.44
C ALA A 247 -3.78 17.37 -31.70
N ILE A 248 -3.35 16.14 -31.44
CA ILE A 248 -4.19 15.20 -30.67
C ILE A 248 -4.37 15.67 -29.22
N VAL A 249 -3.32 16.19 -28.57
CA VAL A 249 -3.43 16.71 -27.18
C VAL A 249 -4.50 17.80 -27.11
N GLN A 250 -4.47 18.79 -28.02
CA GLN A 250 -5.45 19.87 -28.06
C GLN A 250 -6.86 19.36 -28.34
N ALA A 251 -7.03 18.58 -29.39
CA ALA A 251 -8.34 18.12 -29.84
C ALA A 251 -8.99 17.18 -28.80
N PHE A 252 -8.20 16.31 -28.20
CA PHE A 252 -8.66 15.38 -27.15
C PHE A 252 -9.10 16.13 -25.89
N ALA A 253 -8.30 17.10 -25.41
CA ALA A 253 -8.63 17.95 -24.29
C ALA A 253 -9.92 18.77 -24.55
N ALA A 254 -10.08 19.32 -25.74
CA ALA A 254 -11.28 20.06 -26.14
C ALA A 254 -12.53 19.17 -26.21
N CYS A 255 -12.39 17.91 -26.66
CA CYS A 255 -13.50 16.97 -26.79
C CYS A 255 -13.94 16.37 -25.46
N TYR A 256 -12.99 15.89 -24.65
CA TYR A 256 -13.29 15.09 -23.47
C TYR A 256 -13.04 15.78 -22.13
N GLY A 257 -12.37 16.94 -22.13
CA GLY A 257 -12.07 17.68 -20.91
C GLY A 257 -13.28 18.32 -20.22
N GLY A 258 -14.45 18.39 -20.90
CA GLY A 258 -15.65 18.96 -20.33
C GLY A 258 -16.06 18.28 -19.01
N GLY A 259 -16.25 19.10 -17.95
CA GLY A 259 -16.56 18.63 -16.59
C GLY A 259 -15.33 18.23 -15.76
N CYS A 260 -14.11 18.38 -16.31
CA CYS A 260 -12.86 18.17 -15.58
C CYS A 260 -12.06 19.49 -15.57
N ASP A 261 -11.62 19.92 -14.38
CA ASP A 261 -10.73 21.08 -14.24
C ASP A 261 -9.30 20.74 -14.60
N TRP A 262 -8.94 19.47 -14.44
CA TRP A 262 -7.58 18.97 -14.60
C TRP A 262 -7.46 17.87 -15.65
N ILE A 263 -6.32 17.85 -16.32
CA ILE A 263 -5.85 16.72 -17.11
C ILE A 263 -4.55 16.22 -16.47
N ASN A 264 -4.57 14.94 -16.03
CA ASN A 264 -3.40 14.25 -15.57
C ASN A 264 -2.82 13.43 -16.73
N ARG A 265 -1.56 13.69 -17.09
CA ARG A 265 -0.83 12.95 -18.12
C ARG A 265 0.24 12.04 -17.52
N GLU A 266 -0.02 11.52 -16.33
CA GLU A 266 0.83 10.60 -15.58
C GLU A 266 2.24 11.12 -15.29
N ASP A 267 3.10 10.29 -14.72
CA ASP A 267 4.48 10.63 -14.38
C ASP A 267 5.44 10.48 -15.59
N ASP A 268 6.73 10.66 -15.38
CA ASP A 268 7.76 10.54 -16.43
C ASP A 268 8.54 9.22 -16.40
N ALA A 269 8.21 8.29 -15.54
CA ALA A 269 8.85 6.97 -15.41
C ALA A 269 10.39 7.02 -15.44
N ARG A 270 11.00 8.12 -14.96
CA ARG A 270 12.45 8.40 -15.02
C ARG A 270 13.01 8.59 -16.45
N ASP A 271 12.16 8.61 -17.49
CA ASP A 271 12.57 8.87 -18.87
C ASP A 271 12.76 10.38 -19.09
N LYS A 272 13.99 10.78 -19.44
CA LYS A 272 14.34 12.20 -19.68
C LYS A 272 13.63 12.79 -20.90
N GLY A 273 13.40 11.99 -21.94
CA GLY A 273 12.69 12.42 -23.15
C GLY A 273 11.22 12.68 -22.84
N LEU A 274 10.58 11.75 -22.10
CA LEU A 274 9.19 11.90 -21.67
C LEU A 274 9.03 13.12 -20.75
N ARG A 275 9.97 13.31 -19.80
CA ARG A 275 10.01 14.51 -18.95
C ARG A 275 10.07 15.78 -19.75
N THR A 276 10.99 15.87 -20.72
CA THR A 276 11.14 17.03 -21.58
C THR A 276 9.86 17.31 -22.36
N SER A 277 9.27 16.27 -22.95
CA SER A 277 8.00 16.36 -23.67
C SER A 277 6.88 16.91 -22.77
N LYS A 278 6.68 16.33 -21.58
CA LYS A 278 5.62 16.77 -20.64
C LYS A 278 5.81 18.22 -20.19
N LEU A 279 7.05 18.63 -19.90
CA LEU A 279 7.36 20.01 -19.48
C LEU A 279 7.10 21.05 -20.59
N GLN A 280 7.20 20.70 -21.89
CA GLN A 280 6.90 21.60 -23.01
C GLN A 280 5.43 22.03 -23.03
N TYR A 281 4.53 21.28 -22.41
CA TYR A 281 3.11 21.63 -22.27
C TYR A 281 2.82 22.46 -21.02
N LEU A 282 3.83 22.88 -20.27
CA LEU A 282 3.77 23.80 -19.13
C LEU A 282 2.77 23.33 -18.05
N PRO A 283 3.04 22.23 -17.36
CA PRO A 283 2.15 21.71 -16.33
C PRO A 283 1.92 22.78 -15.24
N ALA A 284 0.66 22.93 -14.85
CA ALA A 284 0.25 23.89 -13.82
C ALA A 284 0.68 23.41 -12.42
N ALA A 285 0.74 22.09 -12.22
CA ALA A 285 1.18 21.48 -10.96
C ALA A 285 1.81 20.11 -11.22
N LEU A 286 2.48 19.60 -10.18
CA LEU A 286 2.87 18.20 -10.10
C LEU A 286 2.01 17.53 -9.04
N GLY A 287 1.31 16.46 -9.41
CA GLY A 287 0.55 15.62 -8.49
C GLY A 287 1.50 14.95 -7.51
N GLY A 288 1.48 15.42 -6.27
CA GLY A 288 2.35 14.92 -5.22
C GLY A 288 1.83 13.61 -4.66
N LYS A 289 2.66 12.58 -4.70
CA LYS A 289 2.43 11.29 -4.05
C LYS A 289 3.67 10.85 -3.29
N VAL A 290 3.43 10.14 -2.20
CA VAL A 290 4.49 9.59 -1.34
C VAL A 290 4.24 8.12 -1.07
N ARG A 291 5.31 7.39 -0.80
CA ARG A 291 5.29 6.05 -0.21
C ARG A 291 5.55 6.18 1.27
N LEU A 292 4.76 5.52 2.09
CA LEU A 292 4.95 5.43 3.53
C LEU A 292 5.32 4.00 3.90
N GLN A 293 6.43 3.85 4.59
CA GLN A 293 6.82 2.59 5.22
C GLN A 293 6.68 2.77 6.72
N VAL A 294 5.72 2.07 7.30
CA VAL A 294 5.44 2.12 8.73
C VAL A 294 6.26 1.05 9.43
N GLY A 295 7.11 1.48 10.33
CA GLY A 295 7.89 0.62 11.22
C GLY A 295 7.24 0.47 12.59
N THR A 296 7.96 -0.19 13.47
CA THR A 296 7.61 -0.33 14.88
C THR A 296 8.77 0.12 15.77
N GLU A 297 8.52 0.27 17.06
CA GLU A 297 9.57 0.63 18.03
C GLU A 297 10.66 -0.46 18.11
N LEU A 298 10.39 -1.68 17.64
CA LEU A 298 11.41 -2.73 17.56
C LEU A 298 12.55 -2.39 16.58
N ASP A 299 12.30 -1.54 15.60
CA ASP A 299 13.29 -1.19 14.58
C ASP A 299 14.51 -0.45 15.13
N ILE A 300 14.35 0.23 16.27
CA ILE A 300 15.47 0.92 16.93
C ILE A 300 16.31 -0.01 17.83
N LEU A 301 15.80 -1.18 18.16
CA LEU A 301 16.50 -2.12 19.04
C LEU A 301 17.58 -2.87 18.28
N LYS A 302 18.81 -2.83 18.78
CA LYS A 302 19.94 -3.61 18.25
C LYS A 302 20.01 -5.02 18.84
N ARG A 303 19.45 -5.22 20.03
CA ARG A 303 19.44 -6.49 20.78
C ARG A 303 18.31 -6.49 21.80
N VAL A 304 17.85 -7.66 22.21
CA VAL A 304 16.97 -7.81 23.38
C VAL A 304 17.71 -7.30 24.62
N PRO A 305 17.16 -6.34 25.38
CA PRO A 305 17.83 -5.79 26.55
C PRO A 305 17.82 -6.77 27.73
N SER A 306 18.57 -6.44 28.78
CA SER A 306 18.50 -7.12 30.06
C SER A 306 17.83 -6.19 31.07
N LEU A 307 16.75 -6.67 31.70
CA LEU A 307 16.01 -5.96 32.74
C LEU A 307 16.25 -6.67 34.08
N LYS A 308 16.44 -5.89 35.12
CA LYS A 308 16.63 -6.41 36.48
C LYS A 308 15.51 -5.89 37.39
N THR A 309 14.91 -6.80 38.11
CA THR A 309 13.89 -6.49 39.13
C THR A 309 14.43 -6.82 40.51
N GLU A 310 13.59 -6.83 41.52
CA GLU A 310 13.99 -7.19 42.88
C GLU A 310 14.47 -8.67 42.96
N ARG A 311 13.73 -9.59 42.36
CA ARG A 311 13.98 -11.04 42.44
C ARG A 311 14.43 -11.67 41.13
N LEU A 312 14.13 -11.01 39.95
CA LEU A 312 14.25 -11.60 38.64
C LEU A 312 15.24 -10.87 37.74
N THR A 313 15.63 -11.56 36.72
CA THR A 313 16.32 -10.95 35.57
C THR A 313 15.64 -11.40 34.29
N LEU A 314 15.24 -10.44 33.43
CA LEU A 314 14.66 -10.70 32.12
C LEU A 314 15.78 -10.50 31.09
N THR A 315 16.03 -11.49 30.23
CA THR A 315 17.13 -11.46 29.26
C THR A 315 16.71 -12.10 27.94
N ALA A 316 17.52 -11.99 26.90
CA ALA A 316 17.36 -12.82 25.71
C ALA A 316 17.44 -14.32 26.06
N LEU A 317 16.72 -15.14 25.28
CA LEU A 317 16.83 -16.61 25.31
C LEU A 317 18.23 -17.07 24.90
N ARG A 318 18.76 -18.07 25.59
CA ARG A 318 20.12 -18.64 25.38
C ARG A 318 20.00 -20.08 24.86
N PRO A 319 21.01 -20.61 24.18
CA PRO A 319 21.03 -22.03 23.78
C PRO A 319 20.83 -23.00 24.98
N SER A 320 21.37 -22.65 26.15
CA SER A 320 21.22 -23.45 27.39
C SER A 320 19.79 -23.47 27.96
N ASP A 321 18.85 -22.69 27.43
CA ASP A 321 17.47 -22.65 27.87
C ASP A 321 16.59 -23.70 27.19
N ARG A 322 17.11 -24.38 26.13
CA ARG A 322 16.34 -25.23 25.23
C ARG A 322 15.38 -26.17 25.96
N ASP A 323 15.90 -26.99 26.87
CA ASP A 323 15.08 -28.03 27.51
C ASP A 323 14.00 -27.45 28.46
N ALA A 324 14.34 -26.41 29.21
CA ALA A 324 13.39 -25.68 30.05
C ALA A 324 12.37 -24.90 29.23
N TYR A 325 12.77 -24.34 28.09
CA TYR A 325 11.87 -23.64 27.20
C TYR A 325 10.92 -24.58 26.46
N ASN A 326 11.44 -25.76 26.02
CA ASN A 326 10.61 -26.81 25.44
C ASN A 326 9.56 -27.32 26.45
N ALA A 327 9.96 -27.56 27.71
CA ALA A 327 9.04 -27.95 28.75
C ALA A 327 7.91 -26.91 28.93
N LEU A 328 8.24 -25.61 28.91
CA LEU A 328 7.26 -24.54 29.02
C LEU A 328 6.33 -24.49 27.77
N CYS A 329 6.85 -24.70 26.55
CA CYS A 329 6.08 -24.70 25.32
C CYS A 329 5.19 -25.95 25.14
N LEU A 330 5.53 -27.04 25.75
CA LEU A 330 4.78 -28.33 25.69
C LEU A 330 3.80 -28.51 26.86
N ASP A 331 3.79 -27.64 27.85
CA ASP A 331 2.85 -27.68 28.96
C ASP A 331 1.45 -27.24 28.49
N ASP A 332 0.52 -28.16 28.35
CA ASP A 332 -0.82 -27.91 27.83
C ASP A 332 -1.63 -26.99 28.75
N ASP A 333 -1.47 -27.08 30.09
CA ASP A 333 -2.17 -26.20 31.04
C ASP A 333 -1.71 -24.73 30.88
N ARG A 334 -0.41 -24.50 30.63
CA ARG A 334 0.15 -23.17 30.38
C ARG A 334 -0.21 -22.64 28.99
N ASN A 335 -0.24 -23.50 28.00
CA ASN A 335 -0.54 -23.12 26.60
C ASN A 335 -2.04 -23.00 26.31
N ARG A 336 -2.92 -23.59 27.14
CA ARG A 336 -4.38 -23.47 27.01
C ARG A 336 -4.85 -22.01 26.84
N TRP A 337 -4.18 -21.10 27.55
CA TRP A 337 -4.51 -19.67 27.57
C TRP A 337 -3.46 -18.79 26.88
N TRP A 338 -2.49 -19.41 26.20
CA TRP A 338 -1.37 -18.69 25.61
C TRP A 338 -1.69 -18.20 24.20
N GLY A 339 -1.65 -16.88 23.98
CA GLY A 339 -1.99 -16.25 22.71
C GLY A 339 -0.86 -16.20 21.67
N TYR A 340 0.37 -16.62 22.04
CA TYR A 340 1.55 -16.58 21.16
C TYR A 340 2.22 -17.96 21.08
N ASP A 341 1.45 -18.94 20.60
CA ASP A 341 1.84 -20.35 20.61
C ASP A 341 2.54 -20.76 19.32
N TYR A 342 3.84 -21.05 19.42
CA TYR A 342 4.65 -21.50 18.29
C TYR A 342 4.22 -22.86 17.71
N ARG A 343 3.43 -23.64 18.43
CA ARG A 343 2.87 -24.89 17.91
C ARG A 343 1.98 -24.65 16.71
N THR A 344 1.33 -23.52 16.63
CA THR A 344 0.48 -23.14 15.48
C THR A 344 1.25 -23.02 14.19
N GLY A 345 2.53 -22.67 14.25
CA GLY A 345 3.42 -22.55 13.07
C GLY A 345 4.08 -23.86 12.66
N LEU A 346 3.92 -24.95 13.44
CA LEU A 346 4.54 -26.25 13.14
C LEU A 346 3.85 -26.93 11.95
N GLY A 347 2.51 -26.85 11.87
CA GLY A 347 1.71 -27.57 10.88
C GLY A 347 1.98 -29.08 10.97
N ASP A 348 2.13 -29.73 9.81
CA ASP A 348 2.43 -31.17 9.72
C ASP A 348 3.93 -31.52 9.85
N LYS A 349 4.78 -30.54 10.15
CA LYS A 349 6.24 -30.77 10.27
C LYS A 349 6.55 -31.49 11.60
N PRO A 350 7.53 -32.40 11.59
CA PRO A 350 7.95 -33.05 12.81
C PRO A 350 8.58 -32.04 13.76
N LEU A 351 8.21 -32.12 15.05
CA LEU A 351 8.80 -31.32 16.11
C LEU A 351 10.26 -31.73 16.34
N THR A 352 11.18 -30.79 16.15
CA THR A 352 12.60 -30.98 16.49
C THR A 352 12.91 -30.40 17.87
N GLU A 353 13.98 -30.88 18.51
CA GLU A 353 14.39 -30.42 19.85
C GLU A 353 14.66 -28.90 19.91
N ASP A 354 15.13 -28.29 18.83
CA ASP A 354 15.47 -26.87 18.78
C ASP A 354 14.33 -26.00 18.27
N TYR A 355 13.17 -26.56 17.87
CA TYR A 355 12.11 -25.83 17.17
C TYR A 355 11.64 -24.59 17.93
N PHE A 356 11.19 -24.74 19.17
CA PHE A 356 10.61 -23.63 19.94
C PHE A 356 11.63 -22.53 20.24
N LEU A 357 12.85 -22.93 20.62
CA LEU A 357 13.91 -21.98 20.90
C LEU A 357 14.33 -21.22 19.63
N ALA A 358 14.42 -21.92 18.50
CA ALA A 358 14.76 -21.32 17.21
C ALA A 358 13.66 -20.34 16.75
N ALA A 359 12.40 -20.73 16.86
CA ALA A 359 11.25 -19.87 16.52
C ALA A 359 11.24 -18.59 17.37
N ALA A 360 11.34 -18.72 18.70
CA ALA A 360 11.37 -17.56 19.59
C ALA A 360 12.56 -16.64 19.35
N LYS A 361 13.74 -17.20 19.04
CA LYS A 361 14.92 -16.39 18.70
C LYS A 361 14.84 -15.72 17.34
N ALA A 362 14.05 -16.25 16.40
CA ALA A 362 13.86 -15.68 15.08
C ALA A 362 12.93 -14.44 15.11
N ASP A 363 12.09 -14.29 16.12
CA ASP A 363 11.12 -13.18 16.20
C ASP A 363 11.78 -11.81 16.30
N PHE A 364 12.82 -11.67 17.09
CA PHE A 364 13.48 -10.39 17.28
C PHE A 364 14.18 -9.88 16.00
N PRO A 365 15.00 -10.67 15.29
CA PRO A 365 15.54 -10.28 13.99
C PRO A 365 14.45 -9.95 12.96
N ALA A 366 13.35 -10.69 12.99
CA ALA A 366 12.21 -10.47 12.10
C ALA A 366 11.30 -9.29 12.51
N ARG A 367 11.63 -8.60 13.62
CA ARG A 367 10.85 -7.47 14.16
C ARG A 367 9.39 -7.82 14.54
N ARG A 368 9.11 -9.08 14.86
CA ARG A 368 7.78 -9.56 15.23
C ARG A 368 7.50 -9.46 16.73
N ALA A 369 8.51 -9.81 17.55
CA ALA A 369 8.36 -9.82 19.01
C ALA A 369 9.67 -9.58 19.75
N VAL A 370 9.56 -9.27 21.04
CA VAL A 370 10.65 -9.32 22.01
C VAL A 370 10.34 -10.38 23.05
N ASN A 371 11.08 -11.48 23.02
CA ASN A 371 10.95 -12.59 23.94
C ASN A 371 11.96 -12.45 25.09
N PHE A 372 11.45 -12.20 26.29
CA PHE A 372 12.25 -12.17 27.50
C PHE A 372 12.19 -13.52 28.24
N ALA A 373 13.34 -14.16 28.39
CA ALA A 373 13.52 -15.25 29.33
C ALA A 373 13.45 -14.69 30.75
N VAL A 374 12.48 -15.10 31.54
CA VAL A 374 12.36 -14.75 32.97
C VAL A 374 13.24 -15.68 33.78
N ARG A 375 14.19 -15.13 34.55
CA ARG A 375 15.17 -15.90 35.33
C ARG A 375 15.10 -15.60 36.81
N LEU A 376 15.06 -16.66 37.59
CA LEU A 376 15.26 -16.61 39.02
C LEU A 376 16.63 -17.24 39.36
N LYS A 377 17.53 -16.45 39.94
CA LYS A 377 18.92 -16.89 40.27
C LYS A 377 19.63 -17.54 39.06
N GLY A 378 19.40 -16.99 37.85
CA GLY A 378 20.00 -17.47 36.60
C GLY A 378 19.24 -18.60 35.89
N LYS A 379 18.33 -19.32 36.55
CA LYS A 379 17.53 -20.41 35.97
C LYS A 379 16.32 -19.83 35.23
N LEU A 380 16.00 -20.33 34.03
CA LEU A 380 14.77 -20.01 33.29
C LEU A 380 13.55 -20.55 34.08
N ILE A 381 12.59 -19.68 34.38
CA ILE A 381 11.35 -20.01 35.06
C ILE A 381 10.09 -19.61 34.29
N GLY A 382 10.24 -18.96 33.15
CA GLY A 382 9.12 -18.49 32.34
C GLY A 382 9.55 -17.52 31.25
N GLU A 383 8.59 -16.90 30.62
CA GLU A 383 8.82 -15.87 29.64
C GLU A 383 7.80 -14.73 29.73
N VAL A 384 8.23 -13.57 29.23
CA VAL A 384 7.36 -12.44 28.89
C VAL A 384 7.63 -12.09 27.44
N VAL A 385 6.58 -11.92 26.66
CA VAL A 385 6.67 -11.60 25.24
C VAL A 385 5.89 -10.35 24.95
N LEU A 386 6.52 -9.38 24.24
CA LEU A 386 5.86 -8.27 23.57
C LEU A 386 5.72 -8.63 22.10
N TYR A 387 4.50 -8.66 21.58
CA TYR A 387 4.18 -9.13 20.23
C TYR A 387 3.00 -8.36 19.62
N ARG A 388 2.69 -8.62 18.35
CA ARG A 388 1.58 -7.99 17.62
C ARG A 388 1.57 -6.47 17.72
N PRO A 389 2.55 -5.78 17.08
CA PRO A 389 2.52 -4.32 16.97
C PRO A 389 1.25 -3.87 16.25
N ASP A 390 0.64 -2.79 16.74
CA ASP A 390 -0.55 -2.19 16.13
C ASP A 390 -0.18 -1.04 15.17
N PHE A 391 1.09 -0.84 14.89
CA PHE A 391 1.67 0.24 14.08
C PHE A 391 1.42 1.67 14.62
N ARG A 392 0.70 1.81 15.71
CA ARG A 392 0.37 3.08 16.38
C ARG A 392 1.03 3.22 17.75
N GLY A 393 2.16 2.53 17.92
CA GLY A 393 2.94 2.57 19.17
C GLY A 393 2.38 1.68 20.27
N GLY A 394 1.59 0.67 19.94
CA GLY A 394 1.08 -0.33 20.87
C GLY A 394 1.58 -1.72 20.56
N PHE A 395 1.75 -2.52 21.63
CA PHE A 395 2.07 -3.95 21.55
C PHE A 395 1.21 -4.74 22.52
N GLU A 396 0.84 -5.96 22.13
CA GLU A 396 0.25 -6.93 23.05
C GLU A 396 1.37 -7.58 23.89
N GLN A 397 1.13 -7.79 25.20
CA GLN A 397 2.08 -8.44 26.10
C GLN A 397 1.45 -9.66 26.75
N GLY A 398 2.19 -10.76 26.71
CA GLY A 398 1.84 -12.00 27.40
C GLY A 398 2.94 -12.43 28.37
N CYS A 399 2.55 -13.24 29.38
CA CYS A 399 3.46 -13.85 30.34
C CYS A 399 3.00 -15.25 30.69
N ARG A 400 3.93 -16.18 30.78
CA ARG A 400 3.71 -17.51 31.37
C ARG A 400 4.91 -17.91 32.23
N ILE A 401 4.59 -18.56 33.37
CA ILE A 401 5.58 -19.02 34.34
C ILE A 401 5.41 -20.55 34.49
N ALA A 402 6.53 -21.26 34.55
CA ALA A 402 6.53 -22.72 34.74
C ALA A 402 5.79 -23.13 36.04
N PRO A 403 5.08 -24.28 36.03
CA PRO A 403 4.18 -24.67 37.12
C PRO A 403 4.79 -24.61 38.52
N GLU A 404 6.03 -25.09 38.65
CA GLU A 404 6.75 -25.17 39.92
C GLU A 404 7.11 -23.79 40.51
N TYR A 405 6.99 -22.71 39.73
CA TYR A 405 7.24 -21.33 40.15
C TYR A 405 5.96 -20.48 40.18
N ALA A 406 4.80 -21.09 39.92
CA ALA A 406 3.52 -20.38 39.96
C ALA A 406 3.13 -19.99 41.40
N GLY A 407 2.29 -18.96 41.52
CA GLY A 407 1.76 -18.51 42.83
C GLY A 407 2.71 -17.66 43.68
N HIS A 408 3.95 -17.41 43.24
CA HIS A 408 4.94 -16.63 43.98
C HIS A 408 5.05 -15.15 43.56
N GLY A 409 4.15 -14.68 42.69
CA GLY A 409 4.15 -13.31 42.20
C GLY A 409 5.20 -13.02 41.11
N TYR A 410 5.98 -14.02 40.67
CA TYR A 410 7.01 -13.82 39.63
C TYR A 410 6.45 -13.37 38.29
N GLY A 411 5.27 -13.89 37.90
CA GLY A 411 4.61 -13.46 36.67
C GLY A 411 4.23 -11.98 36.69
N THR A 412 3.66 -11.50 37.80
CA THR A 412 3.30 -10.10 37.99
C THR A 412 4.53 -9.18 37.93
N GLU A 413 5.60 -9.57 38.66
CA GLU A 413 6.86 -8.80 38.70
C GLU A 413 7.53 -8.69 37.30
N ALA A 414 7.61 -9.82 36.58
CA ALA A 414 8.18 -9.89 35.26
C ALA A 414 7.34 -9.10 34.23
N PHE A 415 6.02 -9.28 34.30
CA PHE A 415 5.08 -8.60 33.39
C PHE A 415 5.14 -7.09 33.58
N ALA A 416 5.07 -6.60 34.82
CA ALA A 416 5.15 -5.16 35.13
C ALA A 416 6.48 -4.55 34.64
N ALA A 417 7.60 -5.23 34.93
CA ALA A 417 8.92 -4.74 34.52
C ALA A 417 9.09 -4.62 32.98
N ALA A 418 8.57 -5.60 32.23
CA ALA A 418 8.60 -5.55 30.77
C ALA A 418 7.69 -4.46 30.22
N ALA A 419 6.49 -4.27 30.77
CA ALA A 419 5.57 -3.21 30.39
C ALA A 419 6.16 -1.81 30.67
N ASP A 420 6.76 -1.61 31.86
CA ASP A 420 7.41 -0.35 32.22
C ASP A 420 8.60 -0.05 31.30
N TRP A 421 9.42 -1.05 31.03
CA TRP A 421 10.50 -0.89 30.07
C TRP A 421 9.98 -0.52 28.67
N ALA A 422 8.92 -1.16 28.20
CA ALA A 422 8.35 -0.92 26.90
C ALA A 422 7.82 0.54 26.78
N LEU A 423 7.12 1.03 27.80
CA LEU A 423 6.59 2.39 27.81
C LEU A 423 7.70 3.45 27.97
N TYR A 424 8.54 3.33 29.00
CA TYR A 424 9.47 4.41 29.41
C TYR A 424 10.86 4.37 28.76
N HIS A 425 11.26 3.21 28.19
CA HIS A 425 12.58 3.06 27.56
C HIS A 425 12.54 2.73 26.08
N LEU A 426 11.58 1.88 25.65
CA LEU A 426 11.40 1.61 24.22
C LEU A 426 10.58 2.71 23.54
N GLY A 427 9.71 3.41 24.28
CA GLY A 427 8.93 4.55 23.80
C GLY A 427 7.58 4.14 23.22
N LEU A 428 7.00 3.02 23.67
CA LEU A 428 5.63 2.68 23.31
C LEU A 428 4.65 3.70 23.88
N GLN A 429 3.56 3.92 23.17
CA GLN A 429 2.44 4.73 23.66
C GLN A 429 1.54 3.93 24.59
N ARG A 430 1.45 2.62 24.36
CA ARG A 430 0.63 1.70 25.15
C ARG A 430 1.14 0.26 25.10
N VAL A 431 0.86 -0.46 26.15
CA VAL A 431 0.95 -1.93 26.22
C VAL A 431 -0.45 -2.45 26.47
N VAL A 432 -0.91 -3.39 25.63
CA VAL A 432 -2.21 -4.05 25.80
C VAL A 432 -2.05 -5.50 26.20
N ALA A 433 -3.04 -6.04 26.88
CA ALA A 433 -3.12 -7.45 27.21
C ALA A 433 -4.57 -7.89 27.24
N LYS A 434 -4.79 -9.20 27.07
CA LYS A 434 -6.10 -9.82 27.27
C LYS A 434 -5.97 -11.13 28.01
N CYS A 435 -7.02 -11.53 28.68
CA CYS A 435 -7.12 -12.86 29.25
C CYS A 435 -8.52 -13.43 29.03
N PHE A 436 -8.58 -14.76 28.89
CA PHE A 436 -9.85 -15.47 28.87
C PHE A 436 -10.62 -15.22 30.16
N LYS A 437 -11.95 -15.14 30.08
CA LYS A 437 -12.82 -14.91 31.26
C LYS A 437 -12.66 -15.95 32.32
N GLU A 438 -12.35 -17.20 31.95
CA GLU A 438 -12.11 -18.31 32.86
C GLU A 438 -10.71 -18.31 33.50
N ASN A 439 -9.78 -17.48 33.02
CA ASN A 439 -8.41 -17.42 33.53
C ASN A 439 -8.27 -16.41 34.68
N GLU A 440 -8.80 -16.76 35.84
CA GLU A 440 -8.79 -15.93 37.06
C GLU A 440 -7.37 -15.52 37.51
N ALA A 441 -6.37 -16.39 37.30
CA ALA A 441 -4.98 -16.10 37.67
C ALA A 441 -4.42 -14.94 36.83
N SER A 442 -4.63 -14.97 35.49
CA SER A 442 -4.24 -13.92 34.59
C SER A 442 -5.00 -12.63 34.84
N ARG A 443 -6.33 -12.73 35.09
CA ARG A 443 -7.17 -11.58 35.44
C ARG A 443 -6.63 -10.82 36.62
N ARG A 444 -6.33 -11.54 37.74
CA ARG A 444 -5.76 -10.94 38.97
C ARG A 444 -4.39 -10.29 38.70
N MET A 445 -3.52 -10.95 37.96
CA MET A 445 -2.23 -10.41 37.57
C MET A 445 -2.38 -9.10 36.73
N LEU A 446 -3.19 -9.13 35.69
CA LEU A 446 -3.38 -7.96 34.79
C LEU A 446 -4.05 -6.81 35.55
N SER A 447 -5.07 -7.06 36.37
CA SER A 447 -5.72 -6.02 37.17
C SER A 447 -4.78 -5.35 38.19
N SER A 448 -3.67 -5.99 38.56
CA SER A 448 -2.67 -5.40 39.48
C SER A 448 -1.63 -4.53 38.75
N CYS A 449 -1.47 -4.67 37.43
CA CYS A 449 -0.43 -4.01 36.64
C CYS A 449 -0.99 -3.03 35.59
N MET A 450 -2.23 -3.20 35.21
CA MET A 450 -2.86 -2.50 34.09
C MET A 450 -4.27 -2.04 34.45
N ARG A 451 -4.83 -1.10 33.69
CA ARG A 451 -6.24 -0.70 33.80
C ARG A 451 -7.12 -1.54 32.89
N PRO A 452 -8.37 -1.84 33.28
CA PRO A 452 -9.35 -2.46 32.38
C PRO A 452 -9.61 -1.59 31.15
N ASN A 453 -9.76 -2.23 29.97
CA ASN A 453 -10.05 -1.57 28.69
C ASN A 453 -11.15 -2.32 27.89
N GLY A 454 -12.21 -2.75 28.59
CA GLY A 454 -13.36 -3.43 28.01
C GLY A 454 -13.33 -4.93 28.10
N GLU A 455 -14.36 -5.56 27.55
CA GLU A 455 -14.53 -7.01 27.47
C GLU A 455 -15.43 -7.38 26.29
N ASP A 456 -15.32 -8.62 25.84
CA ASP A 456 -16.26 -9.29 24.95
C ASP A 456 -16.78 -10.60 25.57
N ASP A 457 -17.40 -11.49 24.79
CA ASP A 457 -17.92 -12.77 25.30
C ASP A 457 -16.80 -13.71 25.79
N THR A 458 -15.57 -13.55 25.30
CA THR A 458 -14.43 -14.47 25.52
C THR A 458 -13.37 -13.88 26.43
N TYR A 459 -13.09 -12.57 26.29
CA TYR A 459 -11.92 -11.95 26.89
C TYR A 459 -12.26 -10.75 27.77
N TYR A 460 -11.42 -10.50 28.79
CA TYR A 460 -11.20 -9.21 29.42
C TYR A 460 -9.98 -8.55 28.76
N TYR A 461 -10.10 -7.25 28.43
CA TYR A 461 -9.04 -6.45 27.86
C TYR A 461 -8.46 -5.48 28.88
N PHE A 462 -7.14 -5.29 28.80
CA PHE A 462 -6.39 -4.42 29.68
C PHE A 462 -5.41 -3.58 28.88
N GLU A 463 -5.09 -2.39 29.41
CA GLU A 463 -4.06 -1.53 28.84
C GLU A 463 -3.25 -0.82 29.92
N LYS A 464 -2.00 -0.47 29.58
CA LYS A 464 -1.13 0.43 30.33
C LYS A 464 -0.61 1.49 29.37
N LEU A 465 -0.77 2.75 29.77
CA LEU A 465 -0.32 3.92 29.01
C LEU A 465 0.88 4.57 29.71
N VAL A 466 1.57 5.46 29.00
CA VAL A 466 2.63 6.32 29.57
C VAL A 466 2.07 7.23 30.63
#